data_95d9823480efdc83815ae2fb29797c2e
#
_entry.id   95d9823480efdc83815ae2fb29797c2e
#
_cell.length_a   1.000
_cell.length_b   1.000
_cell.length_c   1.000
_cell.angle_alpha   90.00
_cell.angle_beta   90.00
_cell.angle_gamma   90.00
#
_symmetry.space_group_name_H-M   'P 1'
#
loop_
_entity.id
_entity.type
_entity.pdbx_description
1 polymer ?
#
loop_
_entity_poly.entity_id
_entity_poly.type
_entity_poly.pdbx_seq_one_letter_code
_entity_poly.pdbx_strand_id
1 'polypeptide(L)'
;HLMTTDDFAIWQAKASDAHQGWISAQNFHAKPGKSIYFAAPDGRIDFAIGIFGNHAVWDGAALAASLPKGHWQFTAASDDLDAGLLESLALGWGLGQYQFHTYRSAAAPAVNYLTLPDGIHADRLIGQMGGIYLCRDLINQPPNHMTPAALQTAMETLAKTHDATLETHSGSILETEFPAIHIVGRAAEIAPRLMDLRWGKKGPKITLIGKGITFDSGGLDLKPSKAMEMIIN
;
A
#
# COMPACT_ATOMS: atom_id res chain seq x y z
N HIS A 1 10.94 3.63 -19.64
CA HIS A 1 12.34 3.55 -19.22
C HIS A 1 12.48 4.13 -17.83
N LEU A 2 13.20 3.43 -16.94
CA LEU A 2 13.55 3.91 -15.61
C LEU A 2 14.93 4.55 -15.64
N MET A 3 15.06 5.74 -15.07
CA MET A 3 16.29 6.52 -15.03
C MET A 3 16.47 7.21 -13.70
N THR A 4 17.72 7.41 -13.27
CA THR A 4 18.04 8.40 -12.24
C THR A 4 17.98 9.81 -12.84
N THR A 5 18.06 10.83 -12.00
CA THR A 5 18.15 12.23 -12.47
C THR A 5 19.38 12.46 -13.36
N ASP A 6 20.51 11.81 -13.02
CA ASP A 6 21.76 11.96 -13.77
C ASP A 6 21.69 11.22 -15.12
N ASP A 7 21.11 10.01 -15.15
CA ASP A 7 20.89 9.26 -16.40
C ASP A 7 19.97 10.02 -17.35
N PHE A 8 18.94 10.67 -16.80
CA PHE A 8 18.05 11.52 -17.59
C PHE A 8 18.79 12.70 -18.21
N ALA A 9 19.68 13.37 -17.48
CA ALA A 9 20.46 14.46 -18.01
C ALA A 9 21.38 13.99 -19.17
N ILE A 10 22.00 12.83 -19.03
CA ILE A 10 22.82 12.23 -20.08
C ILE A 10 21.97 11.86 -21.31
N TRP A 11 20.80 11.26 -21.10
CA TRP A 11 19.86 10.93 -22.16
C TRP A 11 19.33 12.17 -22.86
N GLN A 12 18.91 13.20 -22.11
CA GLN A 12 18.38 14.45 -22.62
C GLN A 12 19.37 15.17 -23.53
N ALA A 13 20.66 15.17 -23.18
CA ALA A 13 21.71 15.78 -23.99
C ALA A 13 21.87 15.12 -25.38
N LYS A 14 21.43 13.87 -25.52
CA LYS A 14 21.50 13.08 -26.76
C LYS A 14 20.14 12.94 -27.45
N ALA A 15 19.07 13.44 -26.82
CA ALA A 15 17.71 13.34 -27.32
C ALA A 15 17.53 14.17 -28.61
N SER A 16 16.61 13.76 -29.47
CA SER A 16 16.26 14.51 -30.66
C SER A 16 15.70 15.89 -30.34
N ASP A 17 15.79 16.84 -31.27
CA ASP A 17 15.21 18.18 -31.12
C ASP A 17 13.71 18.12 -30.79
N ALA A 18 12.97 17.16 -31.36
CA ALA A 18 11.57 16.94 -31.06
C ALA A 18 11.34 16.54 -29.57
N HIS A 19 12.15 15.63 -29.05
CA HIS A 19 12.07 15.23 -27.64
C HIS A 19 12.48 16.36 -26.69
N GLN A 20 13.53 17.13 -27.02
CA GLN A 20 13.95 18.29 -26.24
C GLN A 20 12.88 19.38 -26.24
N GLY A 21 12.29 19.65 -27.41
CA GLY A 21 11.16 20.57 -27.53
C GLY A 21 9.95 20.15 -26.69
N TRP A 22 9.62 18.86 -26.67
CA TRP A 22 8.54 18.32 -25.85
C TRP A 22 8.81 18.45 -24.36
N ILE A 23 10.03 18.13 -23.90
CA ILE A 23 10.46 18.31 -22.51
C ILE A 23 10.28 19.76 -22.08
N SER A 24 10.73 20.72 -22.92
CA SER A 24 10.59 22.16 -22.68
C SER A 24 9.13 22.58 -22.62
N ALA A 25 8.32 22.13 -23.59
CA ALA A 25 6.90 22.46 -23.66
C ALA A 25 6.11 21.97 -22.44
N GLN A 26 6.49 20.81 -21.88
CA GLN A 26 5.91 20.26 -20.67
C GLN A 26 6.49 20.86 -19.38
N ASN A 27 7.48 21.75 -19.49
CA ASN A 27 8.23 22.28 -18.36
C ASN A 27 8.69 21.14 -17.41
N PHE A 28 9.14 20.02 -18.00
CA PHE A 28 9.49 18.85 -17.23
C PHE A 28 10.85 19.01 -16.56
N HIS A 29 10.85 18.77 -15.26
CA HIS A 29 12.06 18.73 -14.44
C HIS A 29 12.22 17.33 -13.88
N ALA A 30 13.33 16.67 -14.18
CA ALA A 30 13.64 15.33 -13.69
C ALA A 30 13.83 15.36 -12.17
N LYS A 31 12.87 14.78 -11.46
CA LYS A 31 12.90 14.57 -10.00
C LYS A 31 12.35 13.19 -9.69
N PRO A 32 12.83 12.50 -8.64
CA PRO A 32 12.27 11.20 -8.23
C PRO A 32 10.74 11.23 -8.12
N GLY A 33 10.09 10.18 -8.62
CA GLY A 33 8.64 10.05 -8.69
C GLY A 33 7.96 10.82 -9.84
N LYS A 34 8.70 11.55 -10.67
CA LYS A 34 8.16 12.22 -11.86
C LYS A 34 8.32 11.36 -13.11
N SER A 35 7.38 11.52 -14.03
CA SER A 35 7.44 10.89 -15.35
C SER A 35 7.10 11.84 -16.46
N ILE A 36 7.63 11.57 -17.64
CA ILE A 36 7.25 12.19 -18.90
C ILE A 36 7.00 11.10 -19.92
N TYR A 37 5.98 11.23 -20.74
CA TYR A 37 5.71 10.31 -21.84
C TYR A 37 5.82 11.00 -23.18
N PHE A 38 6.16 10.23 -24.20
CA PHE A 38 6.33 10.67 -25.58
C PHE A 38 5.33 9.96 -26.45
N ALA A 39 4.74 10.71 -27.39
CA ALA A 39 3.77 10.17 -28.32
C ALA A 39 4.44 9.79 -29.65
N ALA A 40 4.01 8.67 -30.22
CA ALA A 40 4.29 8.30 -31.59
C ALA A 40 3.54 9.21 -32.58
N PRO A 41 3.93 9.24 -33.86
CA PRO A 41 3.27 10.04 -34.89
C PRO A 41 1.76 9.75 -35.07
N ASP A 42 1.32 8.57 -34.67
CA ASP A 42 -0.09 8.16 -34.71
C ASP A 42 -0.90 8.58 -33.46
N GLY A 43 -0.27 9.33 -32.54
CA GLY A 43 -0.88 9.84 -31.31
C GLY A 43 -0.93 8.84 -30.16
N ARG A 44 -0.48 7.59 -30.33
CA ARG A 44 -0.32 6.65 -29.22
C ARG A 44 0.92 6.97 -28.40
N ILE A 45 0.95 6.51 -27.17
CA ILE A 45 2.16 6.61 -26.33
C ILE A 45 3.19 5.63 -26.90
N ASP A 46 4.35 6.15 -27.25
CA ASP A 46 5.49 5.37 -27.72
C ASP A 46 6.26 4.82 -26.50
N PHE A 47 6.73 5.70 -25.64
CA PHE A 47 7.39 5.33 -24.39
C PHE A 47 7.20 6.40 -23.31
N ALA A 48 7.59 6.05 -22.09
CA ALA A 48 7.70 7.00 -20.99
C ALA A 48 9.05 6.87 -20.30
N ILE A 49 9.50 7.97 -19.70
CA ILE A 49 10.65 7.99 -18.79
C ILE A 49 10.12 8.26 -17.39
N GLY A 50 10.42 7.38 -16.45
CA GLY A 50 10.14 7.52 -15.05
C GLY A 50 11.43 7.76 -14.28
N ILE A 51 11.46 8.80 -13.46
CA ILE A 51 12.63 9.14 -12.64
C ILE A 51 12.48 8.51 -11.25
N PHE A 52 13.49 7.78 -10.82
CA PHE A 52 13.56 7.20 -9.49
C PHE A 52 14.79 7.72 -8.72
N GLY A 53 14.74 7.56 -7.40
CA GLY A 53 15.81 7.95 -6.48
C GLY A 53 15.93 6.97 -5.32
N ASN A 54 16.23 7.48 -4.13
CA ASN A 54 16.51 6.67 -2.95
C ASN A 54 15.25 6.11 -2.25
N HIS A 55 14.05 6.47 -2.71
CA HIS A 55 12.78 6.07 -2.10
C HIS A 55 11.94 5.25 -3.07
N ALA A 56 12.48 4.15 -3.58
CA ALA A 56 11.93 3.36 -4.68
C ALA A 56 10.43 3.03 -4.55
N VAL A 57 9.95 2.66 -3.36
CA VAL A 57 8.53 2.38 -3.14
C VAL A 57 7.67 3.63 -3.38
N TRP A 58 8.07 4.78 -2.86
CA TRP A 58 7.34 6.03 -3.06
C TRP A 58 7.44 6.54 -4.51
N ASP A 59 8.60 6.37 -5.13
CA ASP A 59 8.81 6.73 -6.53
C ASP A 59 7.94 5.87 -7.43
N GLY A 60 7.89 4.55 -7.21
CA GLY A 60 7.02 3.64 -7.93
C GLY A 60 5.53 4.00 -7.81
N ALA A 61 5.08 4.38 -6.62
CA ALA A 61 3.71 4.83 -6.38
C ALA A 61 3.40 6.13 -7.15
N ALA A 62 4.31 7.08 -7.14
CA ALA A 62 4.18 8.34 -7.85
C ALA A 62 4.18 8.16 -9.38
N LEU A 63 5.03 7.26 -9.90
CA LEU A 63 5.04 6.90 -11.32
C LEU A 63 3.70 6.30 -11.76
N ALA A 64 3.14 5.37 -10.98
CA ALA A 64 1.83 4.78 -11.26
C ALA A 64 0.70 5.81 -11.31
N ALA A 65 0.79 6.85 -10.47
CA ALA A 65 -0.20 7.94 -10.42
C ALA A 65 -0.05 8.97 -11.54
N SER A 66 1.18 9.21 -12.02
CA SER A 66 1.49 10.28 -12.98
C SER A 66 1.34 9.87 -14.44
N LEU A 67 1.40 8.57 -14.74
CA LEU A 67 1.28 8.06 -16.10
C LEU A 67 -0.19 7.91 -16.54
N PRO A 68 -0.51 8.11 -17.83
CA PRO A 68 -1.81 7.78 -18.38
C PRO A 68 -2.22 6.34 -18.12
N LYS A 69 -3.54 6.09 -18.06
CA LYS A 69 -4.05 4.75 -17.79
C LYS A 69 -3.74 3.78 -18.92
N GLY A 70 -3.19 2.62 -18.57
CA GLY A 70 -2.75 1.64 -19.55
C GLY A 70 -1.92 0.51 -18.98
N HIS A 71 -1.27 -0.23 -19.89
CA HIS A 71 -0.36 -1.30 -19.57
C HIS A 71 1.07 -0.80 -19.74
N TRP A 72 1.88 -1.00 -18.71
CA TRP A 72 3.25 -0.52 -18.64
C TRP A 72 4.20 -1.66 -18.35
N GLN A 73 5.43 -1.50 -18.77
CA GLN A 73 6.53 -2.40 -18.47
C GLN A 73 7.74 -1.57 -18.06
N PHE A 74 8.44 -2.00 -17.03
CA PHE A 74 9.71 -1.40 -16.66
C PHE A 74 10.81 -1.87 -17.62
N THR A 75 11.51 -0.91 -18.18
CA THR A 75 12.72 -1.13 -18.99
C THR A 75 13.83 -0.31 -18.35
N ALA A 76 14.93 -0.95 -18.00
CA ALA A 76 16.12 -0.27 -17.50
C ALA A 76 16.76 0.57 -18.62
N ALA A 77 17.24 1.75 -18.28
CA ALA A 77 18.09 2.52 -19.18
C ALA A 77 19.54 2.03 -19.18
N SER A 78 19.95 1.29 -18.14
CA SER A 78 21.23 0.61 -18.00
C SER A 78 21.00 -0.81 -17.48
N ASP A 79 21.93 -1.71 -17.74
CA ASP A 79 21.90 -3.11 -17.25
C ASP A 79 22.10 -3.21 -15.73
N ASP A 80 22.26 -2.09 -15.03
CA ASP A 80 22.64 -1.99 -13.62
C ASP A 80 21.46 -1.87 -12.64
N LEU A 81 20.20 -2.00 -13.08
CA LEU A 81 19.09 -1.97 -12.13
C LEU A 81 19.04 -3.27 -11.32
N ASP A 82 19.38 -3.16 -10.04
CA ASP A 82 19.26 -4.26 -9.08
C ASP A 82 17.83 -4.78 -8.99
N ALA A 83 17.67 -6.11 -8.93
CA ALA A 83 16.36 -6.76 -8.81
C ALA A 83 15.57 -6.29 -7.58
N GLY A 84 16.25 -5.99 -6.46
CA GLY A 84 15.63 -5.46 -5.26
C GLY A 84 15.03 -4.06 -5.45
N LEU A 85 15.70 -3.23 -6.25
CA LEU A 85 15.20 -1.91 -6.62
C LEU A 85 13.96 -2.03 -7.51
N LEU A 86 14.00 -2.89 -8.53
CA LEU A 86 12.86 -3.15 -9.41
C LEU A 86 11.66 -3.71 -8.64
N GLU A 87 11.89 -4.63 -7.70
CA GLU A 87 10.84 -5.17 -6.81
C GLU A 87 10.24 -4.06 -5.95
N SER A 88 11.06 -3.17 -5.40
CA SER A 88 10.61 -2.03 -4.59
C SER A 88 9.78 -1.03 -5.40
N LEU A 89 10.20 -0.70 -6.62
CA LEU A 89 9.44 0.15 -7.54
C LEU A 89 8.11 -0.50 -7.94
N ALA A 90 8.10 -1.81 -8.21
CA ALA A 90 6.88 -2.56 -8.56
C ALA A 90 5.92 -2.66 -7.37
N LEU A 91 6.43 -2.87 -6.15
CA LEU A 91 5.62 -2.80 -4.94
C LEU A 91 4.97 -1.42 -4.80
N GLY A 92 5.78 -0.36 -4.94
CA GLY A 92 5.30 1.01 -4.93
C GLY A 92 4.23 1.28 -5.97
N TRP A 93 4.44 0.82 -7.21
CA TRP A 93 3.46 0.91 -8.29
C TRP A 93 2.10 0.34 -7.87
N GLY A 94 2.09 -0.89 -7.34
CA GLY A 94 0.88 -1.51 -6.83
C GLY A 94 0.26 -0.71 -5.69
N LEU A 95 1.05 -0.33 -4.68
CA LEU A 95 0.57 0.44 -3.52
C LEU A 95 -0.02 1.81 -3.90
N GLY A 96 0.48 2.43 -4.97
CA GLY A 96 -0.05 3.67 -5.54
C GLY A 96 -1.41 3.52 -6.22
N GLN A 97 -1.82 2.29 -6.55
CA GLN A 97 -3.14 2.00 -7.13
C GLN A 97 -4.23 1.74 -6.08
N TYR A 98 -3.85 1.69 -4.80
CA TYR A 98 -4.82 1.44 -3.73
C TYR A 98 -5.91 2.50 -3.70
N GLN A 99 -7.15 2.04 -3.59
CA GLN A 99 -8.33 2.89 -3.46
C GLN A 99 -9.34 2.23 -2.53
N PHE A 100 -9.84 3.01 -1.59
CA PHE A 100 -10.89 2.57 -0.69
C PHE A 100 -12.26 2.96 -1.26
N HIS A 101 -13.06 1.97 -1.62
CA HIS A 101 -14.34 2.17 -2.31
C HIS A 101 -15.58 1.79 -1.51
N THR A 102 -15.43 1.23 -0.31
CA THR A 102 -16.52 0.64 0.48
C THR A 102 -17.73 1.55 0.64
N TYR A 103 -17.53 2.88 0.68
CA TYR A 103 -18.60 3.86 0.85
C TYR A 103 -18.86 4.73 -0.38
N ARG A 104 -18.33 4.34 -1.52
CA ARG A 104 -18.53 5.07 -2.78
C ARG A 104 -19.45 4.31 -3.70
N SER A 105 -20.46 4.99 -4.26
CA SER A 105 -21.35 4.43 -5.28
C SER A 105 -20.77 4.47 -6.70
N ALA A 106 -19.68 5.19 -6.91
CA ALA A 106 -19.04 5.29 -8.22
C ALA A 106 -18.26 4.01 -8.56
N ALA A 107 -18.22 3.67 -9.86
CA ALA A 107 -17.37 2.57 -10.34
C ALA A 107 -15.90 2.80 -9.96
N ALA A 108 -15.19 1.71 -9.70
CA ALA A 108 -13.75 1.78 -9.45
C ALA A 108 -13.05 2.46 -10.64
N PRO A 109 -12.20 3.46 -10.39
CA PRO A 109 -11.48 4.12 -11.47
C PRO A 109 -10.50 3.15 -12.15
N ALA A 110 -10.19 3.42 -13.41
CA ALA A 110 -9.21 2.66 -14.15
C ALA A 110 -7.83 2.71 -13.44
N VAL A 111 -7.15 1.58 -13.42
CA VAL A 111 -5.82 1.42 -12.83
C VAL A 111 -4.75 1.30 -13.92
N ASN A 112 -3.49 1.53 -13.56
CA ASN A 112 -2.34 1.24 -14.39
C ASN A 112 -1.84 -0.17 -14.12
N TYR A 113 -1.75 -1.00 -15.14
CA TYR A 113 -1.19 -2.34 -15.06
C TYR A 113 0.31 -2.29 -15.27
N LEU A 114 1.05 -3.09 -14.51
CA LEU A 114 2.48 -3.26 -14.67
C LEU A 114 2.80 -4.72 -15.01
N THR A 115 3.43 -4.94 -16.15
CA THR A 115 4.07 -6.22 -16.43
C THR A 115 5.36 -6.30 -15.63
N LEU A 116 5.46 -7.30 -14.78
CA LEU A 116 6.63 -7.45 -13.91
C LEU A 116 7.86 -7.85 -14.74
N PRO A 117 9.03 -7.27 -14.45
CA PRO A 117 10.28 -7.72 -15.01
C PRO A 117 10.60 -9.17 -14.65
N ASP A 118 11.40 -9.83 -15.47
CA ASP A 118 11.89 -11.18 -15.19
C ASP A 118 12.67 -11.21 -13.87
N GLY A 119 12.56 -12.31 -13.14
CA GLY A 119 13.25 -12.52 -11.87
C GLY A 119 12.53 -11.95 -10.63
N ILE A 120 11.41 -11.23 -10.80
CA ILE A 120 10.58 -10.79 -9.66
C ILE A 120 9.57 -11.87 -9.30
N HIS A 121 9.51 -12.19 -8.01
CA HIS A 121 8.54 -13.16 -7.48
C HIS A 121 7.16 -12.51 -7.31
N ALA A 122 6.30 -12.67 -8.32
CA ALA A 122 4.96 -12.09 -8.36
C ALA A 122 4.12 -12.44 -7.12
N ASP A 123 4.11 -13.70 -6.68
CA ASP A 123 3.31 -14.14 -5.52
C ASP A 123 3.74 -13.43 -4.23
N ARG A 124 5.03 -13.22 -4.04
CA ARG A 124 5.58 -12.49 -2.89
C ARG A 124 5.11 -11.02 -2.91
N LEU A 125 5.22 -10.38 -4.06
CA LEU A 125 4.82 -8.99 -4.24
C LEU A 125 3.32 -8.81 -4.00
N ILE A 126 2.49 -9.68 -4.59
CA ILE A 126 1.04 -9.69 -4.42
C ILE A 126 0.66 -9.93 -2.96
N GLY A 127 1.35 -10.86 -2.28
CA GLY A 127 1.13 -11.12 -0.85
C GLY A 127 1.44 -9.90 0.03
N GLN A 128 2.56 -9.20 -0.23
CA GLN A 128 2.90 -7.97 0.48
C GLN A 128 1.88 -6.86 0.23
N MET A 129 1.49 -6.65 -1.03
CA MET A 129 0.45 -5.68 -1.38
C MET A 129 -0.88 -6.01 -0.72
N GLY A 130 -1.30 -7.27 -0.76
CA GLY A 130 -2.55 -7.74 -0.16
C GLY A 130 -2.59 -7.49 1.35
N GLY A 131 -1.50 -7.76 2.07
CA GLY A 131 -1.40 -7.47 3.50
C GLY A 131 -1.50 -5.97 3.81
N ILE A 132 -0.83 -5.13 3.02
CA ILE A 132 -0.89 -3.67 3.18
C ILE A 132 -2.28 -3.13 2.82
N TYR A 133 -2.91 -3.64 1.77
CA TYR A 133 -4.28 -3.27 1.37
C TYR A 133 -5.29 -3.64 2.46
N LEU A 134 -5.20 -4.86 3.01
CA LEU A 134 -6.04 -5.29 4.12
C LEU A 134 -5.90 -4.33 5.31
N CYS A 135 -4.67 -3.99 5.70
CA CYS A 135 -4.41 -3.05 6.78
C CYS A 135 -5.06 -1.67 6.50
N ARG A 136 -4.90 -1.14 5.29
CA ARG A 136 -5.51 0.14 4.88
C ARG A 136 -7.03 0.06 4.87
N ASP A 137 -7.61 -1.04 4.39
CA ASP A 137 -9.06 -1.24 4.37
C ASP A 137 -9.64 -1.27 5.79
N LEU A 138 -8.95 -1.90 6.74
CA LEU A 138 -9.37 -1.93 8.14
C LEU A 138 -9.28 -0.54 8.79
N ILE A 139 -8.20 0.20 8.54
CA ILE A 139 -7.99 1.56 9.08
C ILE A 139 -8.99 2.57 8.49
N ASN A 140 -9.32 2.44 7.20
CA ASN A 140 -10.21 3.39 6.52
C ASN A 140 -11.70 3.20 6.86
N GLN A 141 -12.06 2.17 7.63
CA GLN A 141 -13.42 1.97 8.07
C GLN A 141 -13.72 2.81 9.33
N PRO A 142 -14.87 3.49 9.40
CA PRO A 142 -15.27 4.24 10.59
C PRO A 142 -15.58 3.29 11.76
N PRO A 143 -15.44 3.75 13.02
CA PRO A 143 -15.51 2.90 14.21
C PRO A 143 -16.88 2.22 14.44
N ASN A 144 -17.95 2.74 13.87
CA ASN A 144 -19.26 2.09 13.88
C ASN A 144 -19.33 0.87 12.96
N HIS A 145 -18.44 0.73 12.00
CA HIS A 145 -18.30 -0.44 11.15
C HIS A 145 -17.12 -1.30 11.56
N MET A 146 -15.95 -0.70 11.86
CA MET A 146 -14.78 -1.41 12.35
C MET A 146 -14.83 -1.55 13.88
N THR A 147 -15.69 -2.42 14.34
CA THR A 147 -15.83 -2.80 15.75
C THR A 147 -14.85 -3.93 16.12
N PRO A 148 -14.64 -4.25 17.42
CA PRO A 148 -13.87 -5.44 17.81
C PRO A 148 -14.39 -6.74 17.18
N ALA A 149 -15.72 -6.85 16.95
CA ALA A 149 -16.30 -7.99 16.25
C ALA A 149 -15.97 -8.02 14.76
N ALA A 150 -16.00 -6.86 14.09
CA ALA A 150 -15.64 -6.74 12.69
C ALA A 150 -14.16 -7.07 12.45
N LEU A 151 -13.28 -6.63 13.34
CA LEU A 151 -11.85 -6.97 13.29
C LEU A 151 -11.65 -8.49 13.49
N GLN A 152 -12.40 -9.14 14.39
CA GLN A 152 -12.40 -10.59 14.51
C GLN A 152 -12.79 -11.28 13.21
N THR A 153 -13.88 -10.85 12.56
CA THR A 153 -14.32 -11.41 11.28
C THR A 153 -13.25 -11.27 10.18
N ALA A 154 -12.53 -10.15 10.15
CA ALA A 154 -11.41 -9.97 9.22
C ALA A 154 -10.28 -10.96 9.52
N MET A 155 -9.94 -11.19 10.79
CA MET A 155 -8.93 -12.16 11.20
C MET A 155 -9.36 -13.61 10.92
N GLU A 156 -10.64 -13.97 11.10
CA GLU A 156 -11.20 -15.28 10.73
C GLU A 156 -11.08 -15.52 9.22
N THR A 157 -11.37 -14.51 8.41
CA THR A 157 -11.22 -14.57 6.96
C THR A 157 -9.76 -14.79 6.57
N LEU A 158 -8.85 -14.03 7.19
CA LEU A 158 -7.40 -14.19 6.96
C LEU A 158 -6.93 -15.59 7.36
N ALA A 159 -7.32 -16.07 8.53
CA ALA A 159 -6.98 -17.41 9.02
C ALA A 159 -7.43 -18.49 8.05
N LYS A 160 -8.66 -18.41 7.57
CA LYS A 160 -9.22 -19.36 6.59
C LYS A 160 -8.47 -19.31 5.26
N THR A 161 -8.12 -18.13 4.78
CA THR A 161 -7.42 -17.94 3.50
C THR A 161 -6.02 -18.56 3.52
N HIS A 162 -5.35 -18.55 4.68
CA HIS A 162 -3.97 -19.01 4.82
C HIS A 162 -3.80 -20.31 5.60
N ASP A 163 -4.89 -21.06 5.84
CA ASP A 163 -4.88 -22.31 6.64
C ASP A 163 -4.22 -22.10 8.01
N ALA A 164 -4.55 -20.97 8.66
CA ALA A 164 -4.10 -20.62 9.99
C ALA A 164 -5.15 -20.97 11.04
N THR A 165 -4.72 -21.13 12.30
CA THR A 165 -5.61 -21.33 13.43
C THR A 165 -5.80 -20.03 14.17
N LEU A 166 -7.06 -19.62 14.41
CA LEU A 166 -7.42 -18.46 15.19
C LEU A 166 -8.13 -18.90 16.48
N GLU A 167 -7.60 -18.47 17.61
CA GLU A 167 -8.25 -18.58 18.92
C GLU A 167 -8.68 -17.19 19.38
N THR A 168 -9.94 -17.05 19.83
CA THR A 168 -10.47 -15.75 20.26
C THR A 168 -10.98 -15.86 21.69
N HIS A 169 -10.51 -14.98 22.56
CA HIS A 169 -10.96 -14.82 23.93
C HIS A 169 -11.80 -13.54 24.07
N SER A 170 -12.96 -13.64 24.69
CA SER A 170 -13.88 -12.54 24.93
C SER A 170 -14.75 -12.80 26.17
N GLY A 171 -15.45 -11.79 26.65
CA GLY A 171 -16.34 -11.91 27.81
C GLY A 171 -15.61 -12.24 29.12
N SER A 172 -16.12 -13.21 29.90
CA SER A 172 -15.61 -13.54 31.24
C SER A 172 -14.16 -13.99 31.29
N ILE A 173 -13.65 -14.62 30.23
CA ILE A 173 -12.24 -15.01 30.18
C ILE A 173 -11.29 -13.81 30.14
N LEU A 174 -11.70 -12.70 29.48
CA LEU A 174 -10.92 -11.46 29.53
C LEU A 174 -10.94 -10.81 30.91
N GLU A 175 -12.06 -10.92 31.61
CA GLU A 175 -12.20 -10.38 32.96
C GLU A 175 -11.26 -11.07 33.95
N THR A 176 -11.14 -12.40 33.86
CA THR A 176 -10.35 -13.21 34.78
C THR A 176 -8.86 -13.32 34.40
N GLU A 177 -8.58 -13.55 33.13
CA GLU A 177 -7.21 -13.86 32.65
C GLU A 177 -6.50 -12.67 32.01
N PHE A 178 -7.27 -11.71 31.46
CA PHE A 178 -6.73 -10.54 30.76
C PHE A 178 -7.40 -9.24 31.23
N PRO A 179 -7.41 -8.92 32.54
CA PRO A 179 -8.21 -7.85 33.13
C PRO A 179 -7.90 -6.46 32.55
N ALA A 180 -6.66 -6.23 32.11
CA ALA A 180 -6.29 -4.96 31.48
C ALA A 180 -7.06 -4.70 30.16
N ILE A 181 -7.25 -5.75 29.34
CA ILE A 181 -8.04 -5.66 28.10
C ILE A 181 -9.52 -5.46 28.45
N HIS A 182 -10.03 -6.21 29.43
CA HIS A 182 -11.41 -6.11 29.89
C HIS A 182 -11.74 -4.69 30.36
N ILE A 183 -10.90 -4.12 31.26
CA ILE A 183 -11.14 -2.80 31.87
C ILE A 183 -11.20 -1.71 30.81
N VAL A 184 -10.32 -1.72 29.81
CA VAL A 184 -10.28 -0.71 28.74
C VAL A 184 -11.54 -0.76 27.88
N GLY A 185 -12.06 -1.96 27.59
CA GLY A 185 -13.17 -2.13 26.65
C GLY A 185 -14.54 -2.38 27.31
N ARG A 186 -14.63 -2.54 28.65
CA ARG A 186 -15.88 -2.97 29.32
C ARG A 186 -17.07 -2.02 29.19
N ALA A 187 -16.82 -0.75 28.92
CA ALA A 187 -17.85 0.26 28.77
C ALA A 187 -18.42 0.33 27.32
N ALA A 188 -17.80 -0.38 26.38
CA ALA A 188 -18.27 -0.42 25.00
C ALA A 188 -19.43 -1.41 24.84
N GLU A 189 -20.38 -1.09 23.94
CA GLU A 189 -21.48 -1.99 23.58
C GLU A 189 -20.98 -3.34 23.06
N ILE A 190 -19.91 -3.31 22.25
CA ILE A 190 -19.28 -4.50 21.70
C ILE A 190 -18.00 -4.79 22.49
N ALA A 191 -18.01 -5.92 23.19
CA ALA A 191 -16.94 -6.32 24.08
C ALA A 191 -15.58 -6.43 23.38
N PRO A 192 -14.47 -6.13 24.09
CA PRO A 192 -13.11 -6.29 23.57
C PRO A 192 -12.78 -7.76 23.32
N ARG A 193 -11.71 -8.01 22.56
CA ARG A 193 -11.24 -9.35 22.18
C ARG A 193 -9.73 -9.44 22.27
N LEU A 194 -9.24 -10.63 22.66
CA LEU A 194 -7.87 -11.06 22.44
C LEU A 194 -7.88 -12.17 21.39
N MET A 195 -7.10 -12.00 20.33
CA MET A 195 -7.03 -12.95 19.23
C MET A 195 -5.61 -13.49 19.10
N ASP A 196 -5.45 -14.82 19.10
CA ASP A 196 -4.20 -15.53 18.87
C ASP A 196 -4.27 -16.26 17.52
N LEU A 197 -3.57 -15.71 16.51
CA LEU A 197 -3.46 -16.31 15.19
C LEU A 197 -2.15 -17.07 15.08
N ARG A 198 -2.24 -18.36 14.76
CA ARG A 198 -1.08 -19.24 14.58
C ARG A 198 -1.00 -19.75 13.15
N TRP A 199 0.14 -19.50 12.53
CA TRP A 199 0.42 -19.92 11.16
C TRP A 199 1.81 -20.53 11.03
N GLY A 200 1.92 -21.52 10.14
CA GLY A 200 3.18 -22.24 9.92
C GLY A 200 3.40 -23.40 10.90
N LYS A 201 4.18 -24.38 10.44
CA LYS A 201 4.42 -25.66 11.18
C LYS A 201 5.91 -25.92 11.40
N LYS A 202 6.81 -25.11 10.84
CA LYS A 202 8.27 -25.34 10.87
C LYS A 202 9.02 -24.02 11.04
N GLY A 203 10.23 -24.11 11.56
CA GLY A 203 11.12 -22.96 11.75
C GLY A 203 11.04 -22.35 13.16
N PRO A 204 11.78 -21.27 13.41
CA PRO A 204 11.75 -20.56 14.69
C PRO A 204 10.38 -19.91 14.90
N LYS A 205 9.91 -19.92 16.17
CA LYS A 205 8.68 -19.25 16.55
C LYS A 205 8.90 -17.75 16.63
N ILE A 206 8.12 -16.98 15.87
CA ILE A 206 8.08 -15.51 15.92
C ILE A 206 6.71 -15.12 16.46
N THR A 207 6.66 -14.25 17.46
CA THR A 207 5.41 -13.72 18.02
C THR A 207 5.33 -12.22 17.68
N LEU A 208 4.26 -11.82 17.01
CA LEU A 208 3.93 -10.41 16.75
C LEU A 208 2.77 -10.02 17.66
N ILE A 209 2.90 -8.88 18.35
CA ILE A 209 1.86 -8.36 19.25
C ILE A 209 1.39 -7.04 18.69
N GLY A 210 0.10 -6.93 18.42
CA GLY A 210 -0.55 -5.73 17.90
C GLY A 210 -1.63 -5.22 18.85
N LYS A 211 -1.79 -3.90 18.96
CA LYS A 211 -2.85 -3.23 19.68
C LYS A 211 -3.84 -2.65 18.66
N GLY A 212 -4.99 -3.32 18.49
CA GLY A 212 -6.05 -2.90 17.56
C GLY A 212 -7.11 -2.07 18.29
N ILE A 213 -6.90 -0.77 18.44
CA ILE A 213 -7.93 0.13 18.98
C ILE A 213 -8.87 0.52 17.84
N THR A 214 -10.15 0.18 17.99
CA THR A 214 -11.19 0.54 17.02
C THR A 214 -11.80 1.91 17.30
N PHE A 215 -11.87 2.33 18.57
CA PHE A 215 -12.31 3.66 18.99
C PHE A 215 -11.84 3.96 20.43
N ASP A 216 -11.43 5.18 20.70
CA ASP A 216 -11.05 5.61 22.06
C ASP A 216 -11.30 7.12 22.22
N SER A 217 -12.37 7.46 22.95
CA SER A 217 -12.72 8.84 23.25
C SER A 217 -11.86 9.48 24.36
N GLY A 218 -11.06 8.69 25.09
CA GLY A 218 -10.35 9.12 26.30
C GLY A 218 -11.15 8.98 27.62
N GLY A 219 -12.43 8.60 27.55
CA GLY A 219 -13.28 8.40 28.72
C GLY A 219 -13.59 9.69 29.49
N LEU A 220 -13.24 9.74 30.78
CA LEU A 220 -13.46 10.93 31.62
C LEU A 220 -12.61 12.13 31.21
N ASP A 221 -11.44 11.89 30.61
CA ASP A 221 -10.59 12.90 30.02
C ASP A 221 -10.73 12.84 28.49
N LEU A 222 -11.81 13.47 27.99
CA LEU A 222 -12.15 13.44 26.55
C LEU A 222 -11.02 14.04 25.70
N LYS A 223 -10.65 13.32 24.69
CA LYS A 223 -9.67 13.79 23.70
C LYS A 223 -10.21 14.99 22.92
N PRO A 224 -9.39 16.03 22.67
CA PRO A 224 -9.80 17.14 21.81
C PRO A 224 -10.03 16.67 20.38
N SER A 225 -10.89 17.37 19.62
CA SER A 225 -11.30 17.00 18.25
C SER A 225 -10.12 16.60 17.35
N LYS A 226 -9.04 17.38 17.38
CA LYS A 226 -7.84 17.08 16.58
C LYS A 226 -7.16 15.75 16.94
N ALA A 227 -7.23 15.32 18.20
CA ALA A 227 -6.69 14.01 18.61
C ALA A 227 -7.67 12.87 18.24
N MET A 228 -8.98 13.17 18.16
CA MET A 228 -9.98 12.21 17.69
C MET A 228 -9.83 11.89 16.21
N GLU A 229 -9.48 12.86 15.38
CA GLU A 229 -9.20 12.64 13.95
C GLU A 229 -8.11 11.61 13.70
N MET A 230 -7.10 11.52 14.60
CA MET A 230 -5.99 10.55 14.47
C MET A 230 -6.34 9.13 14.94
N ILE A 231 -7.52 8.91 15.54
CA ILE A 231 -7.94 7.58 16.02
C ILE A 231 -8.77 6.86 14.95
N ILE A 232 -9.28 7.60 14.00
CA ILE A 232 -10.12 7.11 12.90
C ILE A 232 -9.24 6.75 11.67
N ASN A 233 -7.95 7.05 11.74
CA ASN A 233 -6.99 6.81 10.65
C ASN A 233 -6.05 5.64 10.96
#